data_7ee8c63a9134620cac5ff363630bedf8
#
_entry.id   7ee8c63a9134620cac5ff363630bedf8
#
_cell.length_a   1.000
_cell.length_b   1.000
_cell.length_c   1.000
_cell.angle_alpha   90.00
_cell.angle_beta   90.00
_cell.angle_gamma   90.00
#
_symmetry.space_group_name_H-M   'P 1'
#
loop_
_entity.id
_entity.type
_entity.pdbx_description
1 polymer ?
#
loop_
_entity_poly.entity_id
_entity_poly.type
_entity_poly.pdbx_seq_one_letter_code
_entity_poly.pdbx_strand_id
1 'polypeptide(L)'
;FVEYLNYEKETLNKIISIEGINNEIEVDVAMQFTSGYQENTLSFVNLVRTSDGGTHETGFRTALTRTFNEYARKYGLLKEKDKNLEGNDVREGLSAIISIKVPEHFLQFEGQTKSKLGTPEARNVVDTVVYEKLSYYLEENKETADTLVKKMIKAAQVRDAARKAREAARKGKGNRQEKILSGKLAPAQSKDRKLKELYLVEGDSAGGSAKQGRDRKYQAILPLRGKVVNTEKAAMADILKNEEIATIINTIGAGVGPDFNEKDSNYNKVIIMTDADTDGAHIQILLLTFFYRYMRDLITAGKVYIALPPLYKVSKKTGKKEEIIYAWEDDELEAAKKKIGRGYTVQRYKGLGEMNASQLWETTMNPETRTLIQVTIDDAAIVERRVSVLMGDKVEPRREWIEQNVQFTLEDNYSID
;
A
#
# COMPACT_ATOMS: atom_id res chain seq x y z
N PHE A 1 -20.56 -9.02 -6.64
CA PHE A 1 -19.11 -8.76 -6.53
C PHE A 1 -18.82 -7.67 -5.49
N VAL A 2 -19.61 -6.57 -5.40
CA VAL A 2 -19.47 -5.55 -4.33
C VAL A 2 -19.64 -6.18 -2.94
N GLU A 3 -20.60 -7.08 -2.76
CA GLU A 3 -20.76 -7.84 -1.50
C GLU A 3 -19.49 -8.63 -1.14
N TYR A 4 -18.85 -9.23 -2.13
CA TYR A 4 -17.59 -9.95 -1.93
C TYR A 4 -16.47 -9.00 -1.48
N LEU A 5 -16.37 -7.79 -2.05
CA LEU A 5 -15.38 -6.79 -1.66
C LEU A 5 -15.62 -6.21 -0.26
N ASN A 6 -16.89 -6.19 0.17
CA ASN A 6 -17.31 -5.69 1.47
C ASN A 6 -17.62 -6.80 2.47
N TYR A 7 -17.26 -8.04 2.14
CA TYR A 7 -17.42 -9.16 3.06
C TYR A 7 -16.78 -8.80 4.41
N GLU A 8 -17.55 -8.97 5.48
CA GLU A 8 -17.16 -8.64 6.87
C GLU A 8 -16.93 -7.14 7.18
N LYS A 9 -17.11 -6.22 6.23
CA LYS A 9 -17.09 -4.79 6.51
C LYS A 9 -18.44 -4.31 7.03
N GLU A 10 -18.43 -3.31 7.88
CA GLU A 10 -19.66 -2.61 8.27
C GLU A 10 -20.10 -1.68 7.14
N THR A 11 -21.25 -1.98 6.54
CA THR A 11 -21.80 -1.22 5.41
C THR A 11 -22.79 -0.18 5.88
N LEU A 12 -22.77 1.00 5.26
CA LEU A 12 -23.64 2.15 5.61
C LEU A 12 -24.93 2.20 4.78
N ASN A 13 -24.97 1.48 3.67
CA ASN A 13 -26.10 1.44 2.76
C ASN A 13 -26.23 0.09 2.06
N LYS A 14 -27.36 -0.19 1.49
CA LYS A 14 -27.53 -1.29 0.52
C LYS A 14 -26.74 -1.00 -0.74
N ILE A 15 -26.46 -2.03 -1.54
CA ILE A 15 -25.78 -1.82 -2.83
C ILE A 15 -26.63 -0.88 -3.70
N ILE A 16 -25.99 0.15 -4.22
CA ILE A 16 -26.55 1.05 -5.21
C ILE A 16 -26.16 0.50 -6.57
N SER A 17 -27.14 0.10 -7.36
CA SER A 17 -26.95 -0.38 -8.73
C SER A 17 -27.44 0.70 -9.71
N ILE A 18 -26.60 1.02 -10.68
CA ILE A 18 -26.86 2.02 -11.72
C ILE A 18 -26.62 1.38 -13.07
N GLU A 19 -27.66 1.32 -13.87
CA GLU A 19 -27.59 0.82 -15.23
C GLU A 19 -28.11 1.90 -16.20
N GLY A 20 -27.47 2.02 -17.35
CA GLY A 20 -27.92 2.94 -18.38
C GLY A 20 -27.17 2.78 -19.69
N ILE A 21 -27.76 3.28 -20.75
CA ILE A 21 -27.18 3.31 -22.09
C ILE A 21 -27.24 4.74 -22.59
N ASN A 22 -26.12 5.24 -23.05
CA ASN A 22 -26.06 6.54 -23.71
C ASN A 22 -24.99 6.48 -24.80
N ASN A 23 -25.28 7.00 -25.96
CA ASN A 23 -24.38 7.04 -27.12
C ASN A 23 -23.76 5.65 -27.44
N GLU A 24 -24.60 4.60 -27.45
CA GLU A 24 -24.24 3.20 -27.69
C GLU A 24 -23.30 2.56 -26.65
N ILE A 25 -22.92 3.31 -25.60
CA ILE A 25 -22.11 2.80 -24.50
C ILE A 25 -23.04 2.37 -23.36
N GLU A 26 -22.98 1.10 -22.99
CA GLU A 26 -23.67 0.57 -21.84
C GLU A 26 -22.82 0.82 -20.58
N VAL A 27 -23.47 1.30 -19.53
CA VAL A 27 -22.84 1.58 -18.22
C VAL A 27 -23.54 0.76 -17.15
N ASP A 28 -22.78 0.00 -16.42
CA ASP A 28 -23.22 -0.76 -15.24
C ASP A 28 -22.27 -0.43 -14.08
N VAL A 29 -22.82 0.12 -13.02
CA VAL A 29 -22.08 0.52 -11.81
C VAL A 29 -22.78 -0.06 -10.59
N ALA A 30 -22.03 -0.79 -9.79
CA ALA A 30 -22.47 -1.21 -8.47
C ALA A 30 -21.56 -0.59 -7.40
N MET A 31 -22.14 0.02 -6.37
CA MET A 31 -21.36 0.67 -5.32
C MET A 31 -22.00 0.58 -3.94
N GLN A 32 -21.17 0.61 -2.91
CA GLN A 32 -21.57 0.57 -1.52
C GLN A 32 -20.55 1.30 -0.65
N PHE A 33 -21.01 2.01 0.36
CA PHE A 33 -20.13 2.67 1.33
C PHE A 33 -20.03 1.84 2.61
N THR A 34 -18.84 1.85 3.18
CA THR A 34 -18.54 1.21 4.46
C THR A 34 -18.20 2.24 5.52
N SER A 35 -18.20 1.86 6.80
CA SER A 35 -17.72 2.71 7.90
C SER A 35 -16.21 2.97 7.85
N GLY A 36 -15.46 2.19 7.07
CA GLY A 36 -14.02 2.34 6.89
C GLY A 36 -13.59 3.59 6.10
N TYR A 37 -12.29 3.74 5.89
CA TYR A 37 -11.68 4.92 5.28
C TYR A 37 -11.14 4.67 3.86
N GLN A 38 -11.08 3.42 3.43
CA GLN A 38 -10.41 3.02 2.18
C GLN A 38 -11.35 3.08 0.99
N GLU A 39 -10.88 3.66 -0.13
CA GLU A 39 -11.51 3.56 -1.45
C GLU A 39 -11.07 2.25 -2.11
N ASN A 40 -12.02 1.50 -2.66
CA ASN A 40 -11.77 0.33 -3.47
C ASN A 40 -12.64 0.36 -4.73
N THR A 41 -12.06 0.87 -5.81
CA THR A 41 -12.73 0.97 -7.12
C THR A 41 -12.09 -0.01 -8.09
N LEU A 42 -12.89 -0.87 -8.70
CA LEU A 42 -12.50 -1.76 -9.78
C LEU A 42 -13.25 -1.38 -11.05
N SER A 43 -12.54 -1.32 -12.18
CA SER A 43 -13.16 -0.95 -13.44
C SER A 43 -12.87 -1.94 -14.56
N PHE A 44 -13.84 -2.08 -15.46
CA PHE A 44 -13.84 -3.03 -16.56
C PHE A 44 -14.39 -2.38 -17.82
N VAL A 45 -13.80 -2.72 -18.96
CA VAL A 45 -14.28 -2.34 -20.29
C VAL A 45 -14.37 -3.59 -21.14
N ASN A 46 -15.56 -3.90 -21.66
CA ASN A 46 -15.83 -5.13 -22.42
C ASN A 46 -15.30 -6.37 -21.71
N LEU A 47 -15.54 -6.49 -20.39
CA LEU A 47 -15.08 -7.55 -19.48
C LEU A 47 -13.58 -7.58 -19.22
N VAL A 48 -12.79 -6.71 -19.86
CA VAL A 48 -11.36 -6.57 -19.59
C VAL A 48 -11.15 -5.60 -18.44
N ARG A 49 -10.38 -6.01 -17.43
CA ARG A 49 -10.06 -5.17 -16.29
C ARG A 49 -9.11 -4.03 -16.69
N THR A 50 -9.46 -2.81 -16.32
CA THR A 50 -8.62 -1.63 -16.52
C THR A 50 -7.89 -1.27 -15.22
N SER A 51 -6.74 -1.91 -14.97
CA SER A 51 -5.98 -1.72 -13.72
C SER A 51 -5.49 -0.28 -13.51
N ASP A 52 -5.25 0.45 -14.59
CA ASP A 52 -4.79 1.85 -14.59
C ASP A 52 -5.96 2.83 -14.81
N GLY A 53 -7.20 2.34 -14.70
CA GLY A 53 -8.42 3.13 -14.84
C GLY A 53 -8.66 3.62 -16.27
N GLY A 54 -8.99 4.90 -16.39
CA GLY A 54 -9.25 5.55 -17.68
C GLY A 54 -10.36 6.60 -17.63
N THR A 55 -10.85 6.94 -18.81
CA THR A 55 -11.86 8.00 -19.02
C THR A 55 -13.18 7.68 -18.31
N HIS A 56 -13.60 6.40 -18.28
CA HIS A 56 -14.81 5.94 -17.59
C HIS A 56 -14.74 6.12 -16.07
N GLU A 57 -13.60 5.80 -15.43
CA GLU A 57 -13.41 6.10 -14.01
C GLU A 57 -13.41 7.60 -13.73
N THR A 58 -12.81 8.38 -14.62
CA THR A 58 -12.82 9.84 -14.50
C THR A 58 -14.24 10.38 -14.55
N GLY A 59 -15.07 9.87 -15.46
CA GLY A 59 -16.51 10.20 -15.54
C GLY A 59 -17.25 9.85 -14.25
N PHE A 60 -17.07 8.62 -13.75
CA PHE A 60 -17.66 8.16 -12.50
C PHE A 60 -17.27 9.06 -11.30
N ARG A 61 -15.99 9.34 -11.12
CA ARG A 61 -15.49 10.18 -10.02
C ARG A 61 -16.01 11.61 -10.09
N THR A 62 -16.16 12.16 -11.31
CA THR A 62 -16.72 13.49 -11.54
C THR A 62 -18.19 13.52 -11.16
N ALA A 63 -18.99 12.59 -11.69
CA ALA A 63 -20.42 12.47 -11.39
C ALA A 63 -20.67 12.32 -9.90
N LEU A 64 -19.96 11.38 -9.26
CA LEU A 64 -20.10 11.10 -7.83
C LEU A 64 -19.87 12.36 -6.99
N THR A 65 -18.77 13.08 -7.24
CA THR A 65 -18.42 14.29 -6.50
C THR A 65 -19.43 15.40 -6.70
N ARG A 66 -19.91 15.59 -7.93
CA ARG A 66 -20.92 16.59 -8.27
C ARG A 66 -22.24 16.27 -7.57
N THR A 67 -22.74 15.06 -7.71
CA THR A 67 -24.05 14.65 -7.16
C THR A 67 -24.12 14.83 -5.65
N PHE A 68 -23.10 14.37 -4.90
CA PHE A 68 -23.11 14.52 -3.45
C PHE A 68 -22.97 15.99 -3.00
N ASN A 69 -22.20 16.81 -3.70
CA ASN A 69 -22.12 18.25 -3.39
C ASN A 69 -23.46 18.96 -3.65
N GLU A 70 -24.13 18.68 -4.76
CA GLU A 70 -25.44 19.26 -5.10
C GLU A 70 -26.50 18.84 -4.08
N TYR A 71 -26.55 17.54 -3.73
CA TYR A 71 -27.44 17.05 -2.69
C TYR A 71 -27.18 17.72 -1.34
N ALA A 72 -25.93 17.78 -0.90
CA ALA A 72 -25.56 18.37 0.38
C ALA A 72 -25.94 19.86 0.48
N ARG A 73 -25.83 20.61 -0.63
CA ARG A 73 -26.24 22.01 -0.67
C ARG A 73 -27.75 22.15 -0.73
N LYS A 74 -28.42 21.36 -1.55
CA LYS A 74 -29.89 21.39 -1.71
C LYS A 74 -30.62 21.16 -0.38
N TYR A 75 -30.10 20.25 0.44
CA TYR A 75 -30.67 19.89 1.75
C TYR A 75 -30.04 20.64 2.92
N GLY A 76 -29.16 21.62 2.69
CA GLY A 76 -28.58 22.47 3.73
C GLY A 76 -27.56 21.78 4.63
N LEU A 77 -27.06 20.59 4.25
CA LEU A 77 -25.99 19.88 4.96
C LEU A 77 -24.65 20.59 4.79
N LEU A 78 -24.43 21.25 3.65
CA LEU A 78 -23.36 22.22 3.40
C LEU A 78 -23.97 23.61 3.27
N LYS A 79 -23.47 24.57 4.04
CA LYS A 79 -23.87 25.97 3.98
C LYS A 79 -23.21 26.67 2.79
N GLU A 80 -23.77 27.79 2.29
CA GLU A 80 -23.22 28.55 1.15
C GLU A 80 -21.74 28.92 1.29
N LYS A 81 -21.27 29.24 2.51
CA LYS A 81 -19.89 29.59 2.82
C LYS A 81 -18.96 28.40 3.04
N ASP A 82 -19.50 27.19 3.11
CA ASP A 82 -18.68 26.00 3.27
C ASP A 82 -18.03 25.63 1.92
N LYS A 83 -16.82 25.08 1.97
CA LYS A 83 -16.17 24.55 0.78
C LYS A 83 -16.90 23.31 0.29
N ASN A 84 -16.86 23.07 -1.00
CA ASN A 84 -17.31 21.81 -1.57
C ASN A 84 -16.48 20.64 -1.04
N LEU A 85 -17.12 19.49 -0.95
CA LEU A 85 -16.44 18.21 -0.75
C LEU A 85 -15.51 17.94 -1.93
N GLU A 86 -14.28 17.54 -1.64
CA GLU A 86 -13.34 17.09 -2.67
C GLU A 86 -13.62 15.62 -3.02
N GLY A 87 -13.17 15.19 -4.20
CA GLY A 87 -13.42 13.82 -4.65
C GLY A 87 -12.98 12.75 -3.66
N ASN A 88 -11.91 12.99 -2.93
CA ASN A 88 -11.39 12.05 -1.91
C ASN A 88 -12.30 11.96 -0.68
N ASP A 89 -12.94 13.07 -0.28
CA ASP A 89 -13.88 13.07 0.83
C ASP A 89 -15.12 12.22 0.48
N VAL A 90 -15.55 12.32 -0.78
CA VAL A 90 -16.72 11.60 -1.29
C VAL A 90 -16.45 10.11 -1.46
N ARG A 91 -15.22 9.73 -1.76
CA ARG A 91 -14.85 8.33 -1.98
C ARG A 91 -14.31 7.61 -0.74
N GLU A 92 -14.25 8.27 0.40
CA GLU A 92 -13.82 7.64 1.64
C GLU A 92 -14.76 6.50 2.05
N GLY A 93 -14.22 5.28 2.12
CA GLY A 93 -14.97 4.06 2.43
C GLY A 93 -15.84 3.53 1.29
N LEU A 94 -15.68 4.03 0.06
CA LEU A 94 -16.38 3.56 -1.13
C LEU A 94 -15.80 2.26 -1.65
N SER A 95 -16.66 1.27 -1.89
CA SER A 95 -16.38 0.12 -2.76
C SER A 95 -17.25 0.23 -4.00
N ALA A 96 -16.64 0.26 -5.18
CA ALA A 96 -17.34 0.42 -6.45
C ALA A 96 -16.79 -0.50 -7.53
N ILE A 97 -17.68 -0.99 -8.36
CA ILE A 97 -17.36 -1.72 -9.58
C ILE A 97 -18.00 -0.93 -10.74
N ILE A 98 -17.19 -0.60 -11.72
CA ILE A 98 -17.59 0.12 -12.92
C ILE A 98 -17.36 -0.81 -14.11
N SER A 99 -18.41 -1.21 -14.78
CA SER A 99 -18.36 -2.02 -15.99
C SER A 99 -19.01 -1.28 -17.14
N ILE A 100 -18.28 -1.09 -18.22
CA ILE A 100 -18.86 -0.50 -19.43
C ILE A 100 -18.67 -1.41 -20.64
N LYS A 101 -19.64 -1.36 -21.54
CA LYS A 101 -19.49 -1.96 -22.88
C LYS A 101 -19.41 -0.85 -23.90
N VAL A 102 -18.30 -0.83 -24.60
CA VAL A 102 -17.95 0.19 -25.61
C VAL A 102 -17.93 -0.48 -26.99
N PRO A 103 -18.67 0.04 -27.99
CA PRO A 103 -18.58 -0.45 -29.35
C PRO A 103 -17.17 -0.37 -29.91
N GLU A 104 -16.80 -1.30 -30.78
CA GLU A 104 -15.44 -1.43 -31.29
C GLU A 104 -14.93 -0.15 -31.97
N HIS A 105 -15.81 0.58 -32.64
CA HIS A 105 -15.45 1.82 -33.35
C HIS A 105 -15.12 3.00 -32.43
N PHE A 106 -15.51 2.95 -31.14
CA PHE A 106 -15.13 3.94 -30.11
C PHE A 106 -14.00 3.45 -29.23
N LEU A 107 -13.66 2.13 -29.29
CA LEU A 107 -12.78 1.51 -28.31
C LEU A 107 -11.32 1.91 -28.51
N GLN A 108 -10.77 2.68 -27.58
CA GLN A 108 -9.38 3.10 -27.59
C GLN A 108 -8.76 2.82 -26.22
N PHE A 109 -7.68 2.02 -26.20
CA PHE A 109 -6.88 1.80 -24.99
C PHE A 109 -5.54 2.51 -25.10
N GLU A 110 -5.03 2.96 -23.96
CA GLU A 110 -3.66 3.43 -23.85
C GLU A 110 -2.74 2.21 -23.63
N GLY A 111 -1.88 1.90 -24.60
CA GLY A 111 -0.92 0.81 -24.54
C GLY A 111 -1.45 -0.59 -24.92
N GLN A 112 -0.51 -1.54 -25.10
CA GLN A 112 -0.82 -2.91 -25.52
C GLN A 112 -1.52 -3.76 -24.45
N THR A 113 -1.32 -3.43 -23.17
CA THR A 113 -1.85 -4.19 -22.03
C THR A 113 -3.34 -3.97 -21.79
N LYS A 114 -3.96 -3.01 -22.50
CA LYS A 114 -5.38 -2.60 -22.30
C LYS A 114 -5.72 -2.22 -20.87
N SER A 115 -4.72 -1.84 -20.08
CA SER A 115 -4.88 -1.51 -18.66
C SER A 115 -5.57 -0.17 -18.41
N LYS A 116 -5.62 0.72 -19.42
CA LYS A 116 -6.22 2.05 -19.33
C LYS A 116 -7.07 2.37 -20.53
N LEU A 117 -8.32 2.80 -20.29
CA LEU A 117 -9.21 3.27 -21.36
C LEU A 117 -8.92 4.73 -21.71
N GLY A 118 -8.71 4.98 -23.01
CA GLY A 118 -8.50 6.31 -23.58
C GLY A 118 -9.73 6.94 -24.24
N THR A 119 -10.79 6.17 -24.53
CA THR A 119 -12.02 6.61 -25.22
C THR A 119 -12.62 7.86 -24.58
N PRO A 120 -12.63 9.06 -25.23
CA PRO A 120 -13.11 10.29 -24.61
C PRO A 120 -14.61 10.27 -24.31
N GLU A 121 -15.40 9.65 -25.19
CA GLU A 121 -16.86 9.53 -25.07
C GLU A 121 -17.29 8.83 -23.79
N ALA A 122 -16.54 7.82 -23.36
CA ALA A 122 -16.84 7.05 -22.17
C ALA A 122 -16.88 7.91 -20.90
N ARG A 123 -16.06 8.97 -20.84
CA ARG A 123 -16.09 9.91 -19.71
C ARG A 123 -17.46 10.60 -19.57
N ASN A 124 -17.94 11.16 -20.67
CA ASN A 124 -19.19 11.94 -20.67
C ASN A 124 -20.40 11.03 -20.44
N VAL A 125 -20.40 9.85 -21.07
CA VAL A 125 -21.50 8.89 -20.95
C VAL A 125 -21.61 8.40 -19.49
N VAL A 126 -20.50 7.97 -18.89
CA VAL A 126 -20.51 7.52 -17.49
C VAL A 126 -20.87 8.66 -16.54
N ASP A 127 -20.33 9.87 -16.76
CA ASP A 127 -20.70 11.05 -15.94
C ASP A 127 -22.20 11.33 -16.00
N THR A 128 -22.81 11.31 -17.17
CA THR A 128 -24.25 11.58 -17.35
C THR A 128 -25.10 10.50 -16.69
N VAL A 129 -24.85 9.23 -17.00
CA VAL A 129 -25.66 8.10 -16.49
C VAL A 129 -25.57 8.02 -14.97
N VAL A 130 -24.37 8.13 -14.42
CA VAL A 130 -24.16 8.05 -12.97
C VAL A 130 -24.79 9.25 -12.27
N TYR A 131 -24.60 10.47 -12.79
CA TYR A 131 -25.18 11.68 -12.22
C TYR A 131 -26.70 11.59 -12.15
N GLU A 132 -27.37 11.26 -13.24
CA GLU A 132 -28.83 11.18 -13.30
C GLU A 132 -29.37 10.13 -12.34
N LYS A 133 -28.89 8.89 -12.45
CA LYS A 133 -29.42 7.78 -11.65
C LYS A 133 -29.10 7.91 -10.16
N LEU A 134 -27.89 8.35 -9.82
CA LEU A 134 -27.53 8.58 -8.43
C LEU A 134 -28.31 9.73 -7.81
N SER A 135 -28.58 10.81 -8.58
CA SER A 135 -29.42 11.91 -8.10
C SER A 135 -30.82 11.43 -7.72
N TYR A 136 -31.43 10.60 -8.55
CA TYR A 136 -32.73 10.00 -8.23
C TYR A 136 -32.67 9.11 -6.99
N TYR A 137 -31.62 8.25 -6.91
CA TYR A 137 -31.44 7.37 -5.75
C TYR A 137 -31.33 8.14 -4.44
N LEU A 138 -30.55 9.24 -4.42
CA LEU A 138 -30.38 10.07 -3.21
C LEU A 138 -31.67 10.77 -2.79
N GLU A 139 -32.48 11.20 -3.75
CA GLU A 139 -33.79 11.82 -3.47
C GLU A 139 -34.79 10.81 -2.89
N GLU A 140 -34.78 9.57 -3.37
CA GLU A 140 -35.65 8.50 -2.88
C GLU A 140 -35.21 7.95 -1.52
N ASN A 141 -33.91 8.00 -1.21
CA ASN A 141 -33.31 7.39 -0.02
C ASN A 141 -32.66 8.43 0.91
N LYS A 142 -33.43 9.42 1.36
CA LYS A 142 -32.92 10.59 2.10
C LYS A 142 -32.14 10.25 3.36
N GLU A 143 -32.59 9.29 4.18
CA GLU A 143 -31.86 8.89 5.39
C GLU A 143 -30.47 8.32 5.09
N THR A 144 -30.40 7.49 4.05
CA THR A 144 -29.13 6.95 3.57
C THR A 144 -28.24 8.07 3.02
N ALA A 145 -28.79 8.94 2.18
CA ALA A 145 -28.06 10.06 1.59
C ALA A 145 -27.50 11.00 2.66
N ASP A 146 -28.29 11.35 3.67
CA ASP A 146 -27.85 12.19 4.80
C ASP A 146 -26.74 11.53 5.60
N THR A 147 -26.82 10.21 5.83
CA THR A 147 -25.80 9.45 6.55
C THR A 147 -24.48 9.47 5.77
N LEU A 148 -24.53 9.23 4.47
CA LEU A 148 -23.36 9.25 3.61
C LEU A 148 -22.73 10.64 3.54
N VAL A 149 -23.54 11.68 3.33
CA VAL A 149 -23.05 13.07 3.27
C VAL A 149 -22.43 13.51 4.60
N LYS A 150 -23.02 13.16 5.74
CA LYS A 150 -22.43 13.45 7.08
C LYS A 150 -21.07 12.80 7.24
N LYS A 151 -20.87 11.54 6.77
CA LYS A 151 -19.57 10.89 6.74
C LYS A 151 -18.59 11.66 5.88
N MET A 152 -18.97 12.05 4.67
CA MET A 152 -18.13 12.80 3.73
C MET A 152 -17.73 14.18 4.29
N ILE A 153 -18.64 14.88 4.96
CA ILE A 153 -18.34 16.15 5.64
C ILE A 153 -17.31 15.93 6.77
N LYS A 154 -17.44 14.84 7.53
CA LYS A 154 -16.45 14.48 8.56
C LYS A 154 -15.10 14.20 7.94
N ALA A 155 -15.03 13.47 6.82
CA ALA A 155 -13.79 13.23 6.07
C ALA A 155 -13.14 14.55 5.62
N ALA A 156 -13.91 15.48 5.05
CA ALA A 156 -13.44 16.80 4.65
C ALA A 156 -12.87 17.61 5.83
N GLN A 157 -13.53 17.58 6.99
CA GLN A 157 -13.06 18.26 8.20
C GLN A 157 -11.71 17.69 8.69
N VAL A 158 -11.57 16.37 8.70
CA VAL A 158 -10.32 15.68 9.06
C VAL A 158 -9.19 16.03 8.09
N ARG A 159 -9.47 16.00 6.78
CA ARG A 159 -8.52 16.39 5.74
C ARG A 159 -8.06 17.85 5.90
N ASP A 160 -9.00 18.77 6.09
CA ASP A 160 -8.68 20.20 6.27
C ASP A 160 -7.88 20.46 7.56
N ALA A 161 -8.21 19.76 8.65
CA ALA A 161 -7.43 19.83 9.89
C ALA A 161 -6.01 19.30 9.70
N ALA A 162 -5.85 18.18 9.02
CA ALA A 162 -4.53 17.61 8.69
C ALA A 162 -3.72 18.54 7.78
N ARG A 163 -4.34 19.17 6.76
CA ARG A 163 -3.71 20.16 5.90
C ARG A 163 -3.23 21.38 6.68
N LYS A 164 -4.11 21.96 7.51
CA LYS A 164 -3.74 23.10 8.37
C LYS A 164 -2.59 22.77 9.33
N ALA A 165 -2.60 21.57 9.92
CA ALA A 165 -1.51 21.11 10.77
C ALA A 165 -0.19 20.98 10.01
N ARG A 166 -0.22 20.48 8.76
CA ARG A 166 0.95 20.41 7.86
C ARG A 166 1.46 21.80 7.47
N GLU A 167 0.57 22.74 7.11
CA GLU A 167 0.94 24.11 6.75
C GLU A 167 1.54 24.87 7.93
N ALA A 168 0.93 24.75 9.13
CA ALA A 168 1.48 25.29 10.36
C ALA A 168 2.85 24.69 10.68
N ALA A 169 3.00 23.37 10.46
CA ALA A 169 4.28 22.69 10.61
C ALA A 169 5.32 23.18 9.59
N ARG A 170 4.93 23.47 8.36
CA ARG A 170 5.82 24.03 7.31
C ARG A 170 6.22 25.48 7.59
N LYS A 171 5.29 26.33 8.02
CA LYS A 171 5.56 27.74 8.38
C LYS A 171 6.45 27.90 9.63
N GLY A 172 6.45 26.88 10.53
CA GLY A 172 7.28 26.86 11.74
C GLY A 172 8.56 26.03 11.64
N LYS A 173 8.89 25.42 10.50
CA LYS A 173 9.83 24.30 10.44
C LYS A 173 10.64 24.15 9.15
N GLY A 174 11.36 25.13 8.71
CA GLY A 174 12.61 24.81 7.98
C GLY A 174 13.54 23.90 8.82
N ASN A 175 13.53 24.10 10.14
CA ASN A 175 14.46 23.42 11.06
C ASN A 175 14.00 22.06 11.66
N ARG A 176 12.70 21.70 11.66
CA ARG A 176 12.25 20.49 12.38
C ARG A 176 12.07 19.26 11.46
N GLN A 177 11.72 19.45 10.19
CA GLN A 177 11.73 18.37 9.20
C GLN A 177 13.17 17.92 8.87
N GLU A 178 14.10 18.86 8.73
CA GLU A 178 15.54 18.54 8.62
C GLU A 178 16.06 17.83 9.88
N LYS A 179 15.62 18.22 11.08
CA LYS A 179 16.01 17.55 12.35
C LYS A 179 15.44 16.14 12.49
N ILE A 180 14.19 15.87 12.05
CA ILE A 180 13.58 14.52 12.11
C ILE A 180 14.28 13.59 11.10
N LEU A 181 14.58 14.09 9.90
CA LEU A 181 15.33 13.33 8.88
C LEU A 181 16.83 13.22 9.20
N SER A 182 17.45 14.25 9.77
CA SER A 182 18.89 14.31 9.99
C SER A 182 19.43 13.34 11.04
N GLY A 183 18.56 12.79 11.93
CA GLY A 183 18.99 11.84 12.96
C GLY A 183 18.81 10.36 12.59
N LYS A 184 17.78 10.03 11.83
CA LYS A 184 17.42 8.64 11.51
C LYS A 184 17.90 8.18 10.13
N LEU A 185 17.68 8.99 9.11
CA LEU A 185 18.03 8.65 7.72
C LEU A 185 19.54 8.77 7.47
N ALA A 186 20.15 7.71 6.94
CA ALA A 186 21.46 7.79 6.29
C ALA A 186 21.26 7.92 4.77
N PRO A 187 21.34 9.13 4.19
CA PRO A 187 20.95 9.38 2.80
C PRO A 187 21.96 8.77 1.80
N ALA A 188 21.50 8.49 0.58
CA ALA A 188 22.36 8.18 -0.54
C ALA A 188 22.98 9.48 -1.10
N GLN A 189 24.22 9.38 -1.59
CA GLN A 189 24.95 10.55 -2.13
C GLN A 189 24.51 10.94 -3.54
N SER A 190 24.04 9.97 -4.34
CA SER A 190 23.60 10.23 -5.71
C SER A 190 22.41 11.18 -5.75
N LYS A 191 22.42 12.11 -6.71
CA LYS A 191 21.27 12.97 -7.04
C LYS A 191 20.32 12.30 -8.02
N ASP A 192 20.76 11.28 -8.72
CA ASP A 192 19.91 10.53 -9.66
C ASP A 192 18.97 9.61 -8.90
N ARG A 193 17.68 9.94 -8.93
CA ARG A 193 16.61 9.17 -8.27
C ARG A 193 16.50 7.75 -8.82
N LYS A 194 16.79 7.53 -10.12
CA LYS A 194 16.68 6.23 -10.78
C LYS A 194 17.67 5.19 -10.27
N LEU A 195 18.76 5.64 -9.66
CA LEU A 195 19.81 4.77 -9.11
C LEU A 195 19.68 4.54 -7.61
N LYS A 196 18.83 5.33 -6.92
CA LYS A 196 18.74 5.28 -5.47
C LYS A 196 17.81 4.19 -4.97
N GLU A 197 18.26 3.52 -3.92
CA GLU A 197 17.51 2.51 -3.17
C GLU A 197 17.33 2.98 -1.73
N LEU A 198 16.14 2.78 -1.17
CA LEU A 198 15.83 3.02 0.24
C LEU A 198 15.64 1.70 0.95
N TYR A 199 16.46 1.41 1.94
CA TYR A 199 16.27 0.28 2.85
C TYR A 199 15.51 0.76 4.09
N LEU A 200 14.37 0.14 4.35
CA LEU A 200 13.62 0.23 5.61
C LEU A 200 14.09 -0.92 6.49
N VAL A 201 14.88 -0.61 7.51
CA VAL A 201 15.59 -1.63 8.30
C VAL A 201 14.99 -1.71 9.68
N GLU A 202 14.68 -2.93 10.14
CA GLU A 202 14.20 -3.15 11.49
C GLU A 202 15.29 -2.91 12.53
N GLY A 203 15.02 -2.01 13.48
CA GLY A 203 15.85 -1.73 14.62
C GLY A 203 17.12 -0.89 14.36
N ASP A 204 17.60 -0.25 15.42
CA ASP A 204 18.79 0.60 15.34
C ASP A 204 20.09 -0.22 15.20
N SER A 205 20.16 -1.45 15.74
CA SER A 205 21.34 -2.32 15.65
C SER A 205 21.60 -2.75 14.22
N ALA A 206 20.63 -3.38 13.56
CA ALA A 206 20.72 -3.75 12.15
C ALA A 206 20.89 -2.54 11.25
N GLY A 207 20.20 -1.43 11.56
CA GLY A 207 20.37 -0.15 10.90
C GLY A 207 21.81 0.38 10.98
N GLY A 208 22.51 0.16 12.09
CA GLY A 208 23.91 0.50 12.28
C GLY A 208 24.84 -0.30 11.37
N SER A 209 24.68 -1.63 11.34
CA SER A 209 25.43 -2.53 10.45
C SER A 209 25.15 -2.19 8.97
N ALA A 210 23.89 -1.95 8.61
CA ALA A 210 23.49 -1.58 7.25
C ALA A 210 24.12 -0.23 6.82
N LYS A 211 24.13 0.77 7.70
CA LYS A 211 24.79 2.08 7.44
C LYS A 211 26.29 1.94 7.18
N GLN A 212 26.96 1.00 7.84
CA GLN A 212 28.38 0.74 7.64
C GLN A 212 28.64 -0.05 6.35
N GLY A 213 27.86 -1.10 6.08
CA GLY A 213 28.07 -2.02 4.97
C GLY A 213 27.56 -1.53 3.60
N ARG A 214 26.64 -0.56 3.55
CA ARG A 214 25.97 -0.11 2.32
C ARG A 214 26.90 0.52 1.28
N ASP A 215 26.51 0.51 0.03
CA ASP A 215 27.04 1.45 -0.95
C ASP A 215 26.43 2.84 -0.70
N ARG A 216 27.25 3.74 -0.14
CA ARG A 216 26.84 5.12 0.22
C ARG A 216 26.41 5.94 -0.99
N LYS A 217 26.84 5.56 -2.18
CA LYS A 217 26.50 6.29 -3.41
C LYS A 217 25.04 6.13 -3.77
N TYR A 218 24.49 4.94 -3.64
CA TYR A 218 23.15 4.59 -4.14
C TYR A 218 22.17 4.18 -3.06
N GLN A 219 22.63 3.69 -1.91
CA GLN A 219 21.79 3.11 -0.88
C GLN A 219 21.58 4.06 0.30
N ALA A 220 20.32 4.33 0.60
CA ALA A 220 19.89 5.04 1.80
C ALA A 220 19.37 4.05 2.83
N ILE A 221 19.62 4.29 4.12
CA ILE A 221 19.16 3.45 5.23
C ILE A 221 18.27 4.27 6.15
N LEU A 222 17.07 3.77 6.40
CA LEU A 222 16.13 4.29 7.37
C LEU A 222 15.81 3.20 8.40
N PRO A 223 16.42 3.24 9.60
CA PRO A 223 16.03 2.35 10.68
C PRO A 223 14.63 2.66 11.19
N LEU A 224 13.85 1.63 11.45
CA LEU A 224 12.51 1.69 12.03
C LEU A 224 12.57 1.26 13.49
N ARG A 225 11.96 2.04 14.39
CA ARG A 225 11.92 1.74 15.82
C ARG A 225 10.61 1.09 16.20
N GLY A 226 10.58 -0.22 16.16
CA GLY A 226 9.42 -1.02 16.52
C GLY A 226 8.35 -1.10 15.43
N LYS A 227 7.19 -1.61 15.81
CA LYS A 227 6.06 -1.86 14.91
C LYS A 227 5.39 -0.56 14.48
N VAL A 228 5.18 -0.38 13.19
CA VAL A 228 4.40 0.75 12.66
C VAL A 228 2.90 0.54 12.91
N VAL A 229 2.13 1.63 12.86
CA VAL A 229 0.67 1.56 13.02
C VAL A 229 0.04 0.71 11.92
N ASN A 230 -0.98 -0.08 12.29
CA ASN A 230 -1.78 -0.80 11.31
C ASN A 230 -2.68 0.18 10.54
N THR A 231 -2.31 0.44 9.30
CA THR A 231 -2.97 1.44 8.44
C THR A 231 -4.28 0.98 7.84
N GLU A 232 -4.65 -0.29 7.99
CA GLU A 232 -5.98 -0.79 7.65
C GLU A 232 -7.04 -0.28 8.64
N LYS A 233 -6.66 -0.15 9.93
CA LYS A 233 -7.55 0.24 11.03
C LYS A 233 -7.54 1.74 11.33
N ALA A 234 -6.45 2.43 11.00
CA ALA A 234 -6.23 3.80 11.40
C ALA A 234 -6.75 4.80 10.36
N ALA A 235 -7.35 5.90 10.84
CA ALA A 235 -7.68 7.03 10.00
C ALA A 235 -6.40 7.75 9.53
N MET A 236 -6.45 8.39 8.35
CA MET A 236 -5.32 9.12 7.76
C MET A 236 -4.69 10.12 8.74
N ALA A 237 -5.49 10.81 9.55
CA ALA A 237 -5.00 11.77 10.54
C ALA A 237 -4.09 11.13 11.61
N ASP A 238 -4.40 9.89 12.02
CA ASP A 238 -3.63 9.17 13.03
C ASP A 238 -2.39 8.50 12.41
N ILE A 239 -2.50 8.04 11.17
CA ILE A 239 -1.37 7.56 10.36
C ILE A 239 -0.30 8.64 10.24
N LEU A 240 -0.70 9.89 9.96
CA LEU A 240 0.21 11.03 9.82
C LEU A 240 0.82 11.50 11.14
N LYS A 241 0.22 11.16 12.29
CA LYS A 241 0.79 11.42 13.62
C LYS A 241 1.84 10.38 14.01
N ASN A 242 1.80 9.18 13.40
CA ASN A 242 2.79 8.14 13.67
C ASN A 242 4.15 8.58 13.10
N GLU A 243 5.16 8.70 13.98
CA GLU A 243 6.48 9.22 13.60
C GLU A 243 7.20 8.36 12.56
N GLU A 244 7.08 7.03 12.65
CA GLU A 244 7.75 6.11 11.73
C GLU A 244 7.13 6.23 10.33
N ILE A 245 5.81 6.19 10.22
CA ILE A 245 5.10 6.37 8.94
C ILE A 245 5.33 7.76 8.37
N ALA A 246 5.25 8.81 9.18
CA ALA A 246 5.53 10.17 8.73
C ALA A 246 6.97 10.32 8.20
N THR A 247 7.94 9.63 8.84
CA THR A 247 9.33 9.61 8.39
C THR A 247 9.49 8.88 7.05
N ILE A 248 8.81 7.74 6.86
CA ILE A 248 8.79 7.00 5.58
C ILE A 248 8.20 7.88 4.47
N ILE A 249 7.03 8.51 4.69
CA ILE A 249 6.37 9.40 3.72
C ILE A 249 7.32 10.54 3.30
N ASN A 250 7.93 11.21 4.28
CA ASN A 250 8.84 12.33 4.02
C ASN A 250 10.13 11.88 3.31
N THR A 251 10.63 10.69 3.62
CA THR A 251 11.84 10.12 2.99
C THR A 251 11.59 9.76 1.54
N ILE A 252 10.48 9.09 1.23
CA ILE A 252 10.08 8.76 -0.14
C ILE A 252 9.78 10.03 -0.93
N GLY A 253 9.13 11.02 -0.32
CA GLY A 253 8.95 12.37 -0.88
C GLY A 253 7.92 12.47 -2.00
N ALA A 254 7.10 11.44 -2.21
CA ALA A 254 6.13 11.33 -3.29
C ALA A 254 4.67 11.63 -2.87
N GLY A 255 4.46 12.16 -1.67
CA GLY A 255 3.11 12.32 -1.11
C GLY A 255 2.59 11.03 -0.47
N VAL A 256 1.29 10.97 -0.17
CA VAL A 256 0.63 9.83 0.46
C VAL A 256 -0.86 9.82 0.16
N GLY A 257 -1.43 8.65 -0.04
CA GLY A 257 -2.85 8.48 -0.36
C GLY A 257 -3.21 9.19 -1.66
N PRO A 258 -4.25 10.06 -1.65
CA PRO A 258 -4.69 10.75 -2.85
C PRO A 258 -3.66 11.72 -3.46
N ASP A 259 -2.76 12.24 -2.64
CA ASP A 259 -1.69 13.16 -3.07
C ASP A 259 -0.41 12.40 -3.51
N PHE A 260 -0.46 11.06 -3.53
CA PHE A 260 0.68 10.25 -3.90
C PHE A 260 0.92 10.27 -5.41
N ASN A 261 2.16 10.54 -5.82
CA ASN A 261 2.60 10.46 -7.20
C ASN A 261 3.93 9.70 -7.28
N GLU A 262 3.91 8.50 -7.83
CA GLU A 262 5.06 7.61 -7.95
C GLU A 262 6.26 8.26 -8.65
N LYS A 263 6.02 9.14 -9.63
CA LYS A 263 7.07 9.86 -10.40
C LYS A 263 7.88 10.84 -9.54
N ASP A 264 7.30 11.30 -8.43
CA ASP A 264 7.96 12.21 -7.50
C ASP A 264 8.84 11.49 -6.47
N SER A 265 8.81 10.15 -6.44
CA SER A 265 9.61 9.35 -5.52
C SER A 265 11.10 9.69 -5.60
N ASN A 266 11.72 9.88 -4.44
CA ASN A 266 13.17 10.09 -4.33
C ASN A 266 13.97 8.81 -4.59
N TYR A 267 13.33 7.64 -4.66
CA TYR A 267 13.98 6.34 -4.77
C TYR A 267 13.33 5.50 -5.87
N ASN A 268 14.15 4.73 -6.56
CA ASN A 268 13.71 3.77 -7.56
C ASN A 268 13.30 2.42 -6.96
N LYS A 269 13.87 2.09 -5.81
CA LYS A 269 13.49 0.89 -5.04
C LYS A 269 13.30 1.24 -3.58
N VAL A 270 12.27 0.69 -2.97
CA VAL A 270 12.04 0.68 -1.53
C VAL A 270 12.11 -0.77 -1.09
N ILE A 271 13.08 -1.07 -0.23
CA ILE A 271 13.43 -2.43 0.16
C ILE A 271 13.17 -2.59 1.66
N ILE A 272 12.26 -3.49 2.01
CA ILE A 272 11.95 -3.85 3.39
C ILE A 272 12.97 -4.91 3.82
N MET A 273 13.67 -4.64 4.91
CA MET A 273 14.69 -5.54 5.46
C MET A 273 14.46 -5.69 6.97
N THR A 274 13.87 -6.81 7.35
CA THR A 274 13.47 -7.15 8.72
C THR A 274 14.14 -8.46 9.17
N ASP A 275 14.11 -8.71 10.46
CA ASP A 275 14.56 -9.97 11.05
C ASP A 275 13.74 -11.15 10.51
N ALA A 276 14.36 -12.33 10.46
CA ALA A 276 13.73 -13.56 9.99
C ALA A 276 12.94 -14.25 11.13
N ASP A 277 12.15 -13.49 11.89
CA ASP A 277 11.33 -13.97 12.98
C ASP A 277 9.87 -13.48 12.86
N THR A 278 9.04 -13.83 13.83
CA THR A 278 7.61 -13.48 13.84
C THR A 278 7.37 -11.98 13.96
N ASP A 279 8.23 -11.24 14.65
CA ASP A 279 8.13 -9.79 14.79
C ASP A 279 8.53 -9.09 13.50
N GLY A 280 9.60 -9.55 12.86
CA GLY A 280 10.01 -9.05 11.54
C GLY A 280 8.95 -9.31 10.46
N ALA A 281 8.34 -10.49 10.44
CA ALA A 281 7.23 -10.80 9.54
C ALA A 281 6.02 -9.88 9.81
N HIS A 282 5.74 -9.54 11.08
CA HIS A 282 4.68 -8.61 11.43
C HIS A 282 4.99 -7.18 10.95
N ILE A 283 6.22 -6.71 11.08
CA ILE A 283 6.63 -5.40 10.54
C ILE A 283 6.51 -5.37 9.02
N GLN A 284 6.92 -6.43 8.34
CA GLN A 284 6.76 -6.56 6.89
C GLN A 284 5.30 -6.36 6.47
N ILE A 285 4.36 -7.11 7.06
CA ILE A 285 2.96 -7.04 6.65
C ILE A 285 2.32 -5.68 6.98
N LEU A 286 2.72 -5.02 8.07
CA LEU A 286 2.29 -3.68 8.40
C LEU A 286 2.78 -2.66 7.36
N LEU A 287 4.03 -2.75 6.92
CA LEU A 287 4.59 -1.90 5.87
C LEU A 287 3.94 -2.18 4.51
N LEU A 288 3.74 -3.46 4.16
CA LEU A 288 3.04 -3.84 2.93
C LEU A 288 1.60 -3.32 2.91
N THR A 289 0.90 -3.39 4.05
CA THR A 289 -0.45 -2.82 4.20
C THR A 289 -0.43 -1.31 3.98
N PHE A 290 0.56 -0.60 4.55
CA PHE A 290 0.74 0.83 4.32
C PHE A 290 0.99 1.16 2.84
N PHE A 291 1.92 0.47 2.16
CA PHE A 291 2.18 0.68 0.75
C PHE A 291 0.97 0.36 -0.11
N TYR A 292 0.28 -0.73 0.17
CA TYR A 292 -0.92 -1.13 -0.57
C TYR A 292 -2.05 -0.09 -0.45
N ARG A 293 -2.28 0.47 0.74
CA ARG A 293 -3.38 1.41 1.00
C ARG A 293 -3.06 2.84 0.58
N TYR A 294 -1.81 3.28 0.71
CA TYR A 294 -1.47 4.70 0.63
C TYR A 294 -0.42 5.06 -0.42
N MET A 295 0.27 4.07 -0.99
CA MET A 295 1.29 4.25 -2.03
C MET A 295 1.24 3.10 -3.04
N ARG A 296 0.03 2.70 -3.44
CA ARG A 296 -0.21 1.51 -4.28
C ARG A 296 0.57 1.54 -5.59
N ASP A 297 0.69 2.73 -6.20
CA ASP A 297 1.40 2.90 -7.47
C ASP A 297 2.91 2.57 -7.35
N LEU A 298 3.51 2.62 -6.15
CA LEU A 298 4.87 2.10 -5.95
C LEU A 298 4.95 0.58 -6.16
N ILE A 299 3.94 -0.15 -5.70
CA ILE A 299 3.87 -1.61 -5.89
C ILE A 299 3.61 -1.91 -7.37
N THR A 300 2.63 -1.23 -7.97
CA THR A 300 2.27 -1.41 -9.40
C THR A 300 3.44 -1.07 -10.32
N ALA A 301 4.24 -0.05 -9.99
CA ALA A 301 5.45 0.30 -10.70
C ALA A 301 6.65 -0.64 -10.42
N GLY A 302 6.46 -1.70 -9.63
CA GLY A 302 7.47 -2.69 -9.31
C GLY A 302 8.64 -2.16 -8.47
N LYS A 303 8.39 -1.15 -7.60
CA LYS A 303 9.43 -0.48 -6.82
C LYS A 303 9.54 -0.94 -5.37
N VAL A 304 8.64 -1.81 -4.90
CA VAL A 304 8.65 -2.34 -3.52
C VAL A 304 9.23 -3.74 -3.51
N TYR A 305 10.17 -3.99 -2.62
CA TYR A 305 10.89 -5.25 -2.49
C TYR A 305 11.02 -5.67 -1.03
N ILE A 306 11.17 -6.99 -0.81
CA ILE A 306 11.57 -7.60 0.46
C ILE A 306 12.97 -8.18 0.26
N ALA A 307 13.90 -7.83 1.14
CA ALA A 307 15.22 -8.43 1.18
C ALA A 307 15.18 -9.74 1.96
N LEU A 308 15.87 -10.76 1.45
CA LEU A 308 16.00 -12.06 2.10
C LEU A 308 17.42 -12.22 2.68
N PRO A 309 17.61 -12.00 3.99
CA PRO A 309 18.86 -12.34 4.65
C PRO A 309 18.99 -13.87 4.79
N PRO A 310 20.21 -14.43 4.88
CA PRO A 310 20.40 -15.86 5.13
C PRO A 310 19.98 -16.21 6.55
N LEU A 311 19.46 -17.44 6.73
CA LEU A 311 19.16 -18.00 8.04
C LEU A 311 20.39 -18.64 8.71
N TYR A 312 21.33 -19.13 7.91
CA TYR A 312 22.48 -19.88 8.40
C TYR A 312 23.79 -19.40 7.81
N LYS A 313 24.85 -19.46 8.65
CA LYS A 313 26.25 -19.36 8.25
C LYS A 313 26.93 -20.68 8.60
N VAL A 314 27.46 -21.36 7.60
CA VAL A 314 28.35 -22.53 7.79
C VAL A 314 29.76 -22.06 7.56
N SER A 315 30.63 -22.22 8.55
CA SER A 315 32.02 -21.79 8.43
C SER A 315 32.98 -22.85 8.85
N LYS A 316 34.17 -22.88 8.21
CA LYS A 316 35.27 -23.78 8.54
C LYS A 316 36.58 -23.02 8.53
N LYS A 317 37.30 -23.10 9.64
CA LYS A 317 38.64 -22.50 9.75
C LYS A 317 39.69 -23.52 9.40
N THR A 318 40.56 -23.21 8.43
CA THR A 318 41.75 -24.00 8.08
C THR A 318 42.97 -23.09 8.18
N GLY A 319 43.64 -23.15 9.34
CA GLY A 319 44.73 -22.23 9.66
C GLY A 319 44.23 -20.77 9.77
N LYS A 320 44.75 -19.88 8.92
CA LYS A 320 44.37 -18.47 8.86
C LYS A 320 43.23 -18.17 7.90
N LYS A 321 42.76 -19.16 7.14
CA LYS A 321 41.65 -18.99 6.18
C LYS A 321 40.37 -19.50 6.80
N GLU A 322 39.29 -18.71 6.63
CA GLU A 322 37.96 -19.11 6.96
C GLU A 322 37.16 -19.22 5.65
N GLU A 323 36.61 -20.41 5.42
CA GLU A 323 35.64 -20.65 4.34
C GLU A 323 34.25 -20.47 4.91
N ILE A 324 33.37 -19.71 4.21
CA ILE A 324 32.01 -19.39 4.65
C ILE A 324 31.07 -19.74 3.53
N ILE A 325 29.95 -20.41 3.88
CA ILE A 325 28.82 -20.66 3.00
C ILE A 325 27.58 -20.21 3.75
N TYR A 326 26.76 -19.36 3.11
CA TYR A 326 25.47 -18.94 3.63
C TYR A 326 24.36 -19.84 3.08
N ALA A 327 23.29 -20.05 3.85
CA ALA A 327 22.12 -20.80 3.46
C ALA A 327 20.85 -20.09 3.93
N TRP A 328 19.82 -20.13 3.10
CA TRP A 328 18.53 -19.48 3.33
C TRP A 328 17.45 -20.47 3.76
N GLU A 329 17.64 -21.75 3.44
CA GLU A 329 16.71 -22.86 3.73
C GLU A 329 17.46 -24.04 4.31
N ASP A 330 16.73 -24.98 4.94
CA ASP A 330 17.34 -26.17 5.57
C ASP A 330 18.00 -27.09 4.57
N ASP A 331 17.45 -27.24 3.36
CA ASP A 331 18.07 -28.04 2.29
C ASP A 331 19.41 -27.45 1.83
N GLU A 332 19.49 -26.12 1.75
CA GLU A 332 20.73 -25.41 1.45
C GLU A 332 21.75 -25.55 2.57
N LEU A 333 21.30 -25.57 3.83
CA LEU A 333 22.16 -25.83 4.99
C LEU A 333 22.82 -27.21 4.90
N GLU A 334 22.04 -28.25 4.57
CA GLU A 334 22.57 -29.61 4.42
C GLU A 334 23.54 -29.72 3.23
N ALA A 335 23.23 -29.02 2.13
CA ALA A 335 24.15 -28.93 0.99
C ALA A 335 25.46 -28.20 1.37
N ALA A 336 25.38 -27.09 2.11
CA ALA A 336 26.52 -26.33 2.58
C ALA A 336 27.43 -27.15 3.52
N LYS A 337 26.83 -27.93 4.46
CA LYS A 337 27.54 -28.85 5.34
C LYS A 337 28.33 -29.92 4.57
N LYS A 338 27.68 -30.50 3.54
CA LYS A 338 28.33 -31.49 2.68
C LYS A 338 29.50 -30.90 1.90
N LYS A 339 29.32 -29.69 1.37
CA LYS A 339 30.30 -28.99 0.53
C LYS A 339 31.53 -28.57 1.33
N ILE A 340 31.36 -28.02 2.55
CA ILE A 340 32.46 -27.52 3.39
C ILE A 340 33.24 -28.66 4.05
N GLY A 341 32.62 -29.84 4.18
CA GLY A 341 33.22 -31.05 4.74
C GLY A 341 33.38 -31.01 6.26
N ARG A 342 34.05 -32.01 6.86
CA ARG A 342 34.13 -32.14 8.31
C ARG A 342 34.85 -30.98 9.00
N GLY A 343 34.45 -30.67 10.25
CA GLY A 343 35.08 -29.62 11.09
C GLY A 343 34.49 -28.21 10.86
N TYR A 344 33.25 -28.12 10.40
CA TYR A 344 32.50 -26.84 10.28
C TYR A 344 31.84 -26.47 11.59
N THR A 345 31.50 -25.19 11.69
CA THR A 345 30.55 -24.61 12.66
C THR A 345 29.32 -24.05 11.93
N VAL A 346 28.14 -24.23 12.51
CA VAL A 346 26.92 -23.64 12.03
C VAL A 346 26.48 -22.55 13.00
N GLN A 347 26.24 -21.39 12.49
CA GLN A 347 25.57 -20.27 13.19
C GLN A 347 24.22 -20.05 12.56
N ARG A 348 23.14 -20.09 13.36
CA ARG A 348 21.80 -19.64 12.94
C ARG A 348 21.65 -18.18 13.32
N TYR A 349 21.26 -17.35 12.36
CA TYR A 349 20.93 -15.96 12.62
C TYR A 349 19.49 -15.86 13.11
N LYS A 350 19.28 -15.25 14.27
CA LYS A 350 17.94 -14.93 14.80
C LYS A 350 17.46 -13.55 14.31
N GLY A 351 18.39 -12.67 13.97
CA GLY A 351 18.09 -11.35 13.46
C GLY A 351 19.28 -10.70 12.75
N LEU A 352 18.99 -9.65 12.00
CA LEU A 352 19.96 -8.86 11.22
C LEU A 352 21.03 -8.20 12.12
N GLY A 353 20.65 -7.91 13.38
CA GLY A 353 21.58 -7.33 14.37
C GLY A 353 22.76 -8.24 14.74
N GLU A 354 22.68 -9.55 14.45
CA GLU A 354 23.77 -10.50 14.66
C GLU A 354 24.79 -10.52 13.50
N MET A 355 24.43 -9.86 12.38
CA MET A 355 25.31 -9.78 11.21
C MET A 355 26.16 -8.51 11.29
N ASN A 356 27.45 -8.67 11.04
CA ASN A 356 28.32 -7.51 10.87
C ASN A 356 28.10 -6.85 9.50
N ALA A 357 28.68 -5.67 9.31
CA ALA A 357 28.50 -4.86 8.11
C ALA A 357 28.91 -5.58 6.81
N SER A 358 30.00 -6.36 6.83
CA SER A 358 30.48 -7.11 5.66
C SER A 358 29.54 -8.26 5.32
N GLN A 359 29.08 -8.99 6.31
CA GLN A 359 28.13 -10.10 6.12
C GLN A 359 26.81 -9.59 5.53
N LEU A 360 26.28 -8.50 6.09
CA LEU A 360 25.03 -7.90 5.63
C LEU A 360 25.16 -7.36 4.19
N TRP A 361 26.32 -6.79 3.86
CA TRP A 361 26.62 -6.37 2.49
C TRP A 361 26.62 -7.56 1.54
N GLU A 362 27.46 -8.57 1.81
CA GLU A 362 27.69 -9.70 0.92
C GLU A 362 26.46 -10.54 0.65
N THR A 363 25.55 -10.64 1.63
CA THR A 363 24.39 -11.53 1.54
C THR A 363 23.09 -10.85 1.17
N THR A 364 22.90 -9.56 1.57
CA THR A 364 21.57 -8.94 1.58
C THR A 364 21.52 -7.59 0.88
N MET A 365 22.66 -6.87 0.76
CA MET A 365 22.65 -5.50 0.25
C MET A 365 23.40 -5.34 -1.08
N ASN A 366 24.40 -6.17 -1.38
CA ASN A 366 25.14 -6.09 -2.63
C ASN A 366 24.26 -6.47 -3.81
N PRO A 367 24.06 -5.58 -4.80
CA PRO A 367 23.23 -5.85 -5.97
C PRO A 367 23.57 -7.11 -6.76
N GLU A 368 24.83 -7.56 -6.70
CA GLU A 368 25.32 -8.75 -7.43
C GLU A 368 24.98 -10.08 -6.73
N THR A 369 24.80 -10.06 -5.40
CA THR A 369 24.69 -11.30 -4.61
C THR A 369 23.40 -11.40 -3.78
N ARG A 370 22.73 -10.27 -3.54
CA ARG A 370 21.49 -10.23 -2.76
C ARG A 370 20.32 -10.89 -3.46
N THR A 371 19.41 -11.43 -2.68
CA THR A 371 18.11 -11.91 -3.13
C THR A 371 17.02 -10.93 -2.69
N LEU A 372 16.24 -10.43 -3.66
CA LEU A 372 15.09 -9.55 -3.42
C LEU A 372 13.82 -10.20 -3.98
N ILE A 373 12.76 -10.22 -3.19
CA ILE A 373 11.41 -10.56 -3.67
C ILE A 373 10.72 -9.26 -4.06
N GLN A 374 10.32 -9.13 -5.33
CA GLN A 374 9.50 -8.03 -5.79
C GLN A 374 8.06 -8.23 -5.32
N VAL A 375 7.47 -7.20 -4.73
CA VAL A 375 6.06 -7.22 -4.31
C VAL A 375 5.17 -6.91 -5.50
N THR A 376 4.22 -7.79 -5.81
CA THR A 376 3.26 -7.65 -6.91
C THR A 376 1.82 -7.70 -6.42
N ILE A 377 0.91 -7.19 -7.24
CA ILE A 377 -0.54 -7.29 -7.04
C ILE A 377 -1.09 -8.06 -8.24
N ASP A 378 -1.19 -9.38 -8.13
CA ASP A 378 -1.63 -10.23 -9.24
C ASP A 378 -3.14 -10.16 -9.41
N ASP A 379 -3.90 -10.26 -8.32
CA ASP A 379 -5.36 -10.10 -8.29
C ASP A 379 -5.77 -9.11 -7.18
N ALA A 380 -6.21 -7.92 -7.60
CA ALA A 380 -6.55 -6.88 -6.65
C ALA A 380 -7.78 -7.19 -5.79
N ALA A 381 -8.72 -8.00 -6.28
CA ALA A 381 -9.89 -8.38 -5.47
C ALA A 381 -9.49 -9.36 -4.37
N ILE A 382 -8.64 -10.34 -4.71
CA ILE A 382 -8.11 -11.30 -3.74
C ILE A 382 -7.24 -10.58 -2.71
N VAL A 383 -6.33 -9.70 -3.16
CA VAL A 383 -5.46 -8.92 -2.26
C VAL A 383 -6.28 -8.03 -1.35
N GLU A 384 -7.30 -7.32 -1.89
CA GLU A 384 -8.20 -6.48 -1.11
C GLU A 384 -8.87 -7.27 0.00
N ARG A 385 -9.45 -8.43 -0.33
CA ARG A 385 -10.08 -9.30 0.66
C ARG A 385 -9.09 -9.78 1.70
N ARG A 386 -7.91 -10.26 1.29
CA ARG A 386 -6.87 -10.73 2.21
C ARG A 386 -6.42 -9.65 3.18
N VAL A 387 -6.16 -8.45 2.69
CA VAL A 387 -5.77 -7.31 3.54
C VAL A 387 -6.89 -6.96 4.52
N SER A 388 -8.13 -6.87 4.05
CA SER A 388 -9.28 -6.55 4.91
C SER A 388 -9.53 -7.62 5.99
N VAL A 389 -9.41 -8.90 5.65
CA VAL A 389 -9.60 -10.02 6.59
C VAL A 389 -8.45 -10.11 7.58
N LEU A 390 -7.21 -10.11 7.10
CA LEU A 390 -6.04 -10.37 7.94
C LEU A 390 -5.64 -9.14 8.78
N MET A 391 -5.83 -7.93 8.27
CA MET A 391 -5.38 -6.69 8.90
C MET A 391 -6.54 -5.85 9.46
N GLY A 392 -7.80 -6.16 9.12
CA GLY A 392 -9.00 -5.46 9.57
C GLY A 392 -9.32 -5.65 11.06
N ASP A 393 -10.39 -4.99 11.55
CA ASP A 393 -10.77 -5.00 12.96
C ASP A 393 -11.42 -6.30 13.42
N LYS A 394 -12.17 -6.98 12.53
CA LYS A 394 -12.92 -8.17 12.89
C LYS A 394 -11.98 -9.37 13.10
N VAL A 395 -12.17 -10.06 14.22
CA VAL A 395 -11.33 -11.20 14.63
C VAL A 395 -11.80 -12.50 13.97
N GLU A 396 -13.13 -12.73 13.90
CA GLU A 396 -13.69 -14.00 13.41
C GLU A 396 -13.27 -14.33 11.97
N PRO A 397 -13.36 -13.42 10.97
CA PRO A 397 -12.93 -13.74 9.60
C PRO A 397 -11.45 -14.10 9.49
N ARG A 398 -10.62 -13.46 10.33
CA ARG A 398 -9.18 -13.76 10.41
C ARG A 398 -8.93 -15.15 10.97
N ARG A 399 -9.65 -15.50 12.04
CA ARG A 399 -9.59 -16.82 12.67
C ARG A 399 -10.01 -17.92 11.71
N GLU A 400 -11.16 -17.76 11.05
CA GLU A 400 -11.65 -18.70 10.04
C GLU A 400 -10.66 -18.87 8.89
N TRP A 401 -10.07 -17.75 8.43
CA TRP A 401 -9.08 -17.81 7.37
C TRP A 401 -7.82 -18.59 7.79
N ILE A 402 -7.33 -18.37 9.02
CA ILE A 402 -6.17 -19.09 9.57
C ILE A 402 -6.49 -20.58 9.68
N GLU A 403 -7.65 -20.95 10.24
CA GLU A 403 -8.09 -22.34 10.38
C GLU A 403 -8.19 -23.08 9.03
N GLN A 404 -8.58 -22.37 7.97
CA GLN A 404 -8.75 -22.94 6.63
C GLN A 404 -7.46 -23.01 5.81
N ASN A 405 -6.49 -22.12 6.06
CA ASN A 405 -5.34 -21.94 5.18
C ASN A 405 -3.98 -22.25 5.83
N VAL A 406 -3.91 -22.39 7.14
CA VAL A 406 -2.67 -22.68 7.87
C VAL A 406 -2.69 -24.11 8.40
N GLN A 407 -1.72 -24.90 7.99
CA GLN A 407 -1.47 -26.21 8.57
C GLN A 407 -0.40 -26.07 9.66
N PHE A 408 -0.80 -26.27 10.90
CA PHE A 408 0.16 -26.29 12.01
C PHE A 408 0.82 -27.66 12.04
N THR A 409 2.13 -27.72 11.86
CA THR A 409 2.95 -28.92 12.06
C THR A 409 3.55 -28.91 13.46
N LEU A 410 3.80 -30.09 14.04
CA LEU A 410 4.46 -30.21 15.34
C LEU A 410 5.92 -29.72 15.31
N GLU A 411 6.49 -29.52 14.12
CA GLU A 411 7.82 -28.96 13.89
C GLU A 411 7.85 -27.43 14.03
N ASP A 412 6.70 -26.78 14.00
CA ASP A 412 6.56 -25.34 14.28
C ASP A 412 6.64 -25.01 15.79
N ASN A 413 7.07 -25.94 16.61
CA ASN A 413 7.38 -25.68 18.01
C ASN A 413 8.61 -24.76 18.08
N TYR A 414 8.34 -23.44 18.01
CA TYR A 414 9.28 -22.47 18.53
C TYR A 414 9.53 -22.83 20.00
N SER A 415 10.71 -23.30 20.30
CA SER A 415 11.17 -23.41 21.67
C SER A 415 11.03 -22.05 22.31
N ILE A 416 10.02 -21.95 23.15
CA ILE A 416 9.89 -20.86 24.14
C ILE A 416 10.95 -21.17 25.19
N ASP A 417 12.15 -20.59 25.03
CA ASP A 417 13.17 -20.45 26.05
C ASP A 417 13.63 -19.00 26.11
#